data_3aeeb612551b24717ec55d001c55dbbd
#
_entry.id   3aeeb612551b24717ec55d001c55dbbd
#
_cell.length_a   1.000
_cell.length_b   1.000
_cell.length_c   1.000
_cell.angle_alpha   90.00
_cell.angle_beta   90.00
_cell.angle_gamma   90.00
#
_symmetry.space_group_name_H-M   'P 1'
#
loop_
_entity.id
_entity.type
_entity.pdbx_description
1 polymer ?
#
loop_
_entity_poly.entity_id
_entity_poly.type
_entity_poly.pdbx_seq_one_letter_code
_entity_poly.pdbx_strand_id
1 'polypeptide(L)'
;MKNEIIKKVLLFSIGIFVFVHLNAQKHDAMVQQLLQQNNWFVLDKEYPQIKDSIKAPELKWLTESILNLKFNESNAAISSIDTLLYKYQQDIGLSNSLELFRYKISLLVEKGEYGLAADELQDLLEQLTPHLSQEELKEFEEHYNLYNLLRNESRPTIIRPDKDVEIPYGIMDINFIIQNRDTLKETTTQLGIVKLLIQGKEGLFLLDTGCEKTCIFDNFSKKIDLHYVKDSVFILGTGITNGKLAILDSVSLGEVTFYNSLVATADNFLTYSGLFVNEELNDVVQGILGIDFIKRIGEIEIYPQNRKIVIPSKDSELPYTGKNIMLDNRNYIILKTFNDKEELITFNIDSGNSNSCMFKSYYLKNKKDIENKLEKQLFNSLGVGSLKQNTSYLLPSLEFVIGDTNCYLNNISVFYISPQINRAVKNKSYFYNCYGKEKEYYIKNQG
;
A
#
# COMPACT_ATOMS: atom_id res chain seq x y z
N MET A 1 -6.39 -29.68 22.90
CA MET A 1 -7.54 -28.80 22.62
C MET A 1 -7.20 -27.31 22.70
N LYS A 2 -6.40 -26.80 23.66
CA LYS A 2 -5.98 -25.40 23.71
C LYS A 2 -5.05 -24.96 22.53
N ASN A 3 -4.21 -25.85 22.04
CA ASN A 3 -3.25 -25.54 20.95
C ASN A 3 -3.86 -25.43 19.55
N GLU A 4 -5.06 -25.95 19.30
CA GLU A 4 -5.72 -25.83 18.00
C GLU A 4 -6.44 -24.49 17.82
N ILE A 5 -6.84 -23.85 18.89
CA ILE A 5 -7.51 -22.53 18.85
C ILE A 5 -6.49 -21.46 18.50
N ILE A 6 -5.28 -21.52 19.05
CA ILE A 6 -4.20 -20.57 18.78
C ILE A 6 -3.67 -20.73 17.36
N LYS A 7 -3.54 -21.98 16.85
CA LYS A 7 -3.14 -22.24 15.46
C LYS A 7 -4.11 -21.71 14.40
N LYS A 8 -5.41 -21.64 14.72
CA LYS A 8 -6.42 -21.03 13.83
C LYS A 8 -6.38 -19.52 13.81
N VAL A 9 -5.90 -18.87 14.86
CA VAL A 9 -5.80 -17.42 14.97
C VAL A 9 -4.66 -16.85 14.12
N LEU A 10 -3.53 -17.56 14.01
CA LEU A 10 -2.36 -17.14 13.22
C LEU A 10 -2.48 -17.41 11.70
N LEU A 11 -3.44 -18.23 11.27
CA LEU A 11 -3.64 -18.58 9.85
C LEU A 11 -4.69 -17.71 9.13
N PHE A 12 -5.39 -16.82 9.82
CA PHE A 12 -6.45 -15.97 9.27
C PHE A 12 -6.17 -14.48 9.49
N SER A 13 -5.17 -13.95 8.80
CA SER A 13 -5.02 -12.49 8.60
C SER A 13 -5.92 -12.00 7.44
N ILE A 14 -7.21 -12.35 7.49
CA ILE A 14 -8.25 -11.74 6.67
C ILE A 14 -9.27 -11.21 7.68
N GLY A 15 -9.36 -9.87 7.77
CA GLY A 15 -10.19 -9.18 8.74
C GLY A 15 -11.66 -9.59 8.75
N ILE A 16 -11.97 -10.58 9.55
CA ILE A 16 -13.32 -10.81 10.02
C ILE A 16 -13.30 -10.48 11.51
N PHE A 17 -13.73 -9.26 11.83
CA PHE A 17 -14.03 -8.90 13.21
C PHE A 17 -15.16 -9.81 13.71
N VAL A 18 -14.85 -10.74 14.59
CA VAL A 18 -15.86 -11.56 15.24
C VAL A 18 -16.41 -10.75 16.41
N PHE A 19 -17.59 -10.16 16.21
CA PHE A 19 -18.28 -9.46 17.29
C PHE A 19 -18.92 -10.47 18.25
N VAL A 20 -18.63 -10.33 19.53
CA VAL A 20 -19.36 -11.01 20.60
C VAL A 20 -20.78 -10.43 20.66
N HIS A 21 -21.77 -11.27 20.90
CA HIS A 21 -23.19 -10.91 20.92
C HIS A 21 -23.46 -9.76 21.88
N LEU A 22 -23.61 -8.56 21.32
CA LEU A 22 -24.14 -7.41 22.03
C LEU A 22 -25.64 -7.33 21.78
N ASN A 23 -26.42 -6.96 22.80
CA ASN A 23 -27.81 -6.54 22.63
C ASN A 23 -27.83 -5.22 21.86
N ALA A 24 -27.60 -5.29 20.53
CA ALA A 24 -27.35 -4.15 19.71
C ALA A 24 -28.59 -3.27 19.54
N GLN A 25 -28.45 -2.03 19.91
CA GLN A 25 -29.42 -1.00 19.51
C GLN A 25 -29.24 -0.76 17.97
N LYS A 26 -30.25 -0.17 17.35
CA LYS A 26 -30.29 0.03 15.89
C LYS A 26 -28.99 0.62 15.30
N HIS A 27 -28.38 1.61 15.97
CA HIS A 27 -27.13 2.25 15.48
C HIS A 27 -25.90 1.36 15.67
N ASP A 28 -25.81 0.63 16.79
CA ASP A 28 -24.74 -0.33 17.03
C ASP A 28 -24.77 -1.44 15.98
N ALA A 29 -25.95 -1.99 15.67
CA ALA A 29 -26.12 -3.00 14.63
C ALA A 29 -25.74 -2.49 13.23
N MET A 30 -26.09 -1.25 12.89
CA MET A 30 -25.71 -0.61 11.63
C MET A 30 -24.19 -0.47 11.52
N VAL A 31 -23.54 0.04 12.56
CA VAL A 31 -22.07 0.21 12.58
C VAL A 31 -21.39 -1.15 12.48
N GLN A 32 -21.83 -2.15 13.25
CA GLN A 32 -21.29 -3.52 13.16
C GLN A 32 -21.43 -4.09 11.75
N GLN A 33 -22.56 -3.92 11.11
CA GLN A 33 -22.78 -4.38 9.74
C GLN A 33 -21.83 -3.71 8.75
N LEU A 34 -21.65 -2.39 8.84
CA LEU A 34 -20.74 -1.65 7.96
C LEU A 34 -19.28 -2.06 8.16
N LEU A 35 -18.85 -2.28 9.41
CA LEU A 35 -17.53 -2.81 9.74
C LEU A 35 -17.32 -4.22 9.14
N GLN A 36 -18.29 -5.12 9.29
CA GLN A 36 -18.23 -6.48 8.76
C GLN A 36 -18.20 -6.51 7.21
N GLN A 37 -18.86 -5.57 6.58
CA GLN A 37 -18.89 -5.42 5.13
C GLN A 37 -17.68 -4.68 4.57
N ASN A 38 -16.76 -4.19 5.43
CA ASN A 38 -15.66 -3.30 5.05
C ASN A 38 -16.14 -2.06 4.26
N ASN A 39 -17.32 -1.55 4.60
CA ASN A 39 -17.93 -0.43 3.87
C ASN A 39 -17.53 0.92 4.51
N TRP A 40 -16.24 1.21 4.43
CA TRP A 40 -15.60 2.33 5.13
C TRP A 40 -16.12 3.70 4.68
N PHE A 41 -16.38 3.88 3.39
CA PHE A 41 -16.89 5.15 2.86
C PHE A 41 -18.31 5.47 3.33
N VAL A 42 -19.17 4.46 3.44
CA VAL A 42 -20.51 4.67 4.02
C VAL A 42 -20.40 4.89 5.52
N LEU A 43 -19.51 4.14 6.18
CA LEU A 43 -19.28 4.30 7.62
C LEU A 43 -18.76 5.72 7.94
N ASP A 44 -17.77 6.24 7.19
CA ASP A 44 -17.25 7.60 7.38
C ASP A 44 -18.35 8.67 7.22
N LYS A 45 -19.23 8.49 6.23
CA LYS A 45 -20.34 9.41 5.97
C LYS A 45 -21.41 9.40 7.07
N GLU A 46 -21.80 8.21 7.53
CA GLU A 46 -22.91 8.03 8.48
C GLU A 46 -22.48 8.22 9.95
N TYR A 47 -21.24 7.83 10.28
CA TYR A 47 -20.74 7.79 11.65
C TYR A 47 -20.83 9.13 12.39
N PRO A 48 -20.47 10.29 11.83
CA PRO A 48 -20.58 11.57 12.52
C PRO A 48 -21.99 11.90 13.02
N GLN A 49 -23.02 11.38 12.34
CA GLN A 49 -24.43 11.64 12.66
C GLN A 49 -24.96 10.73 13.78
N ILE A 50 -24.34 9.54 13.95
CA ILE A 50 -24.85 8.49 14.86
C ILE A 50 -23.92 8.20 16.04
N LYS A 51 -22.68 8.70 16.04
CA LYS A 51 -21.64 8.38 17.03
C LYS A 51 -22.08 8.56 18.48
N ASP A 52 -22.89 9.59 18.76
CA ASP A 52 -23.39 9.87 20.12
C ASP A 52 -24.56 8.96 20.53
N SER A 53 -25.14 8.25 19.58
CA SER A 53 -26.21 7.26 19.79
C SER A 53 -25.69 5.83 19.97
N ILE A 54 -24.38 5.59 19.71
CA ILE A 54 -23.74 4.28 19.92
C ILE A 54 -23.63 4.04 21.42
N LYS A 55 -24.11 2.87 21.86
CA LYS A 55 -24.15 2.50 23.29
C LYS A 55 -22.96 1.67 23.73
N ALA A 56 -22.36 0.89 22.81
CA ALA A 56 -21.21 0.08 23.08
C ALA A 56 -19.94 0.96 22.94
N PRO A 57 -19.25 1.34 24.02
CA PRO A 57 -18.11 2.25 23.95
C PRO A 57 -16.93 1.62 23.20
N GLU A 58 -16.71 0.30 23.31
CA GLU A 58 -15.70 -0.45 22.56
C GLU A 58 -15.95 -0.37 21.06
N LEU A 59 -17.22 -0.46 20.62
CA LEU A 59 -17.59 -0.32 19.21
C LEU A 59 -17.33 1.09 18.68
N LYS A 60 -17.59 2.12 19.50
CA LYS A 60 -17.30 3.52 19.16
C LYS A 60 -15.80 3.71 18.92
N TRP A 61 -14.96 3.31 19.87
CA TRP A 61 -13.52 3.45 19.77
C TRP A 61 -12.92 2.61 18.63
N LEU A 62 -13.45 1.39 18.42
CA LEU A 62 -13.06 0.55 17.30
C LEU A 62 -13.34 1.23 15.94
N THR A 63 -14.54 1.81 15.81
CA THR A 63 -14.93 2.54 14.61
C THR A 63 -14.02 3.74 14.35
N GLU A 64 -13.76 4.54 15.39
CA GLU A 64 -12.84 5.69 15.29
C GLU A 64 -11.42 5.24 14.93
N SER A 65 -10.90 4.17 15.53
CA SER A 65 -9.58 3.63 15.18
C SER A 65 -9.49 3.24 13.71
N ILE A 66 -10.48 2.51 13.22
CA ILE A 66 -10.48 2.04 11.82
C ILE A 66 -10.68 3.21 10.84
N LEU A 67 -11.61 4.12 11.07
CA LEU A 67 -11.81 5.27 10.19
C LEU A 67 -10.56 6.15 10.13
N ASN A 68 -9.96 6.45 11.29
CA ASN A 68 -8.73 7.25 11.34
C ASN A 68 -7.57 6.56 10.58
N LEU A 69 -7.44 5.23 10.68
CA LEU A 69 -6.47 4.47 9.88
C LEU A 69 -6.75 4.58 8.38
N LYS A 70 -8.01 4.38 7.98
CA LYS A 70 -8.41 4.38 6.56
C LYS A 70 -8.26 5.75 5.90
N PHE A 71 -8.43 6.82 6.64
CA PHE A 71 -8.36 8.19 6.12
C PHE A 71 -7.09 8.95 6.52
N ASN A 72 -6.02 8.21 6.88
CA ASN A 72 -4.67 8.72 7.14
C ASN A 72 -4.56 9.72 8.33
N GLU A 73 -5.45 9.57 9.31
CA GLU A 73 -5.45 10.40 10.53
C GLU A 73 -4.58 9.75 11.62
N SER A 74 -3.27 9.65 11.39
CA SER A 74 -2.35 8.80 12.18
C SER A 74 -2.37 9.11 13.68
N ASN A 75 -2.43 10.38 14.09
CA ASN A 75 -2.43 10.75 15.51
C ASN A 75 -3.74 10.33 16.19
N ALA A 76 -4.87 10.55 15.54
CA ALA A 76 -6.18 10.16 16.04
C ALA A 76 -6.32 8.62 16.09
N ALA A 77 -5.76 7.92 15.08
CA ALA A 77 -5.71 6.47 15.05
C ALA A 77 -4.93 5.90 16.26
N ILE A 78 -3.71 6.38 16.52
CA ILE A 78 -2.90 5.95 17.67
C ILE A 78 -3.68 6.17 18.98
N SER A 79 -4.25 7.37 19.19
CA SER A 79 -4.98 7.70 20.41
C SER A 79 -6.21 6.81 20.63
N SER A 80 -6.98 6.53 19.59
CA SER A 80 -8.16 5.65 19.69
C SER A 80 -7.76 4.18 19.89
N ILE A 81 -6.69 3.70 19.26
CA ILE A 81 -6.15 2.36 19.47
C ILE A 81 -5.66 2.21 20.92
N ASP A 82 -4.90 3.18 21.44
CA ASP A 82 -4.46 3.16 22.83
C ASP A 82 -5.63 3.05 23.81
N THR A 83 -6.69 3.81 23.55
CA THR A 83 -7.90 3.73 24.40
C THR A 83 -8.54 2.35 24.36
N LEU A 84 -8.62 1.72 23.17
CA LEU A 84 -9.14 0.36 23.00
C LEU A 84 -8.29 -0.66 23.73
N LEU A 85 -6.98 -0.65 23.50
CA LEU A 85 -6.06 -1.62 24.08
C LEU A 85 -5.97 -1.49 25.60
N TYR A 86 -6.08 -0.26 26.13
CA TYR A 86 -6.03 -0.05 27.57
C TYR A 86 -7.34 -0.37 28.29
N LYS A 87 -8.49 0.02 27.72
CA LYS A 87 -9.78 -0.06 28.42
C LYS A 87 -10.66 -1.22 28.00
N TYR A 88 -10.55 -1.66 26.74
CA TYR A 88 -11.54 -2.56 26.10
C TYR A 88 -10.90 -3.77 25.43
N GLN A 89 -9.64 -4.11 25.79
CA GLN A 89 -8.92 -5.23 25.18
C GLN A 89 -9.69 -6.56 25.32
N GLN A 90 -10.35 -6.79 26.47
CA GLN A 90 -11.12 -8.02 26.67
C GLN A 90 -12.39 -8.05 25.82
N ASP A 91 -13.04 -6.89 25.63
CA ASP A 91 -14.27 -6.77 24.87
C ASP A 91 -14.05 -6.98 23.37
N ILE A 92 -12.93 -6.50 22.84
CA ILE A 92 -12.58 -6.68 21.42
C ILE A 92 -11.87 -8.02 21.13
N GLY A 93 -11.33 -8.67 22.14
CA GLY A 93 -10.64 -9.97 22.06
C GLY A 93 -9.22 -9.91 21.50
N LEU A 94 -8.46 -11.00 21.72
CA LEU A 94 -7.03 -11.06 21.44
C LEU A 94 -6.69 -10.78 19.96
N SER A 95 -7.45 -11.35 19.02
CA SER A 95 -7.15 -11.21 17.58
C SER A 95 -7.21 -9.75 17.13
N ASN A 96 -8.28 -9.03 17.53
CA ASN A 96 -8.44 -7.61 17.20
C ASN A 96 -7.38 -6.75 17.92
N SER A 97 -7.06 -7.10 19.17
CA SER A 97 -6.04 -6.40 19.94
C SER A 97 -4.67 -6.49 19.26
N LEU A 98 -4.26 -7.67 18.82
CA LEU A 98 -2.98 -7.86 18.11
C LEU A 98 -2.96 -7.15 16.75
N GLU A 99 -4.07 -7.14 16.02
CA GLU A 99 -4.17 -6.44 14.75
C GLU A 99 -4.06 -4.92 14.95
N LEU A 100 -4.81 -4.36 15.89
CA LEU A 100 -4.74 -2.93 16.24
C LEU A 100 -3.36 -2.54 16.75
N PHE A 101 -2.73 -3.40 17.55
CA PHE A 101 -1.36 -3.19 18.01
C PHE A 101 -0.38 -3.11 16.83
N ARG A 102 -0.48 -4.01 15.85
CA ARG A 102 0.36 -3.94 14.63
C ARG A 102 0.17 -2.63 13.87
N TYR A 103 -1.07 -2.16 13.73
CA TYR A 103 -1.33 -0.85 13.10
C TYR A 103 -0.69 0.29 13.90
N LYS A 104 -0.83 0.29 15.22
CA LYS A 104 -0.18 1.29 16.08
C LYS A 104 1.34 1.30 15.88
N ILE A 105 1.99 0.13 15.91
CA ILE A 105 3.43 0.01 15.67
C ILE A 105 3.82 0.56 14.30
N SER A 106 3.07 0.21 13.24
CA SER A 106 3.32 0.74 11.90
C SER A 106 3.24 2.28 11.86
N LEU A 107 2.23 2.88 12.49
CA LEU A 107 2.08 4.33 12.57
C LEU A 107 3.21 5.00 13.36
N LEU A 108 3.66 4.40 14.47
CA LEU A 108 4.81 4.89 15.25
C LEU A 108 6.09 4.91 14.39
N VAL A 109 6.31 3.82 13.63
CA VAL A 109 7.47 3.70 12.74
C VAL A 109 7.40 4.71 11.59
N GLU A 110 6.23 4.94 10.99
CA GLU A 110 6.03 5.96 9.97
C GLU A 110 6.36 7.37 10.49
N LYS A 111 6.10 7.63 11.76
CA LYS A 111 6.44 8.88 12.45
C LYS A 111 7.90 8.97 12.91
N GLY A 112 8.68 7.88 12.77
CA GLY A 112 10.04 7.79 13.26
C GLY A 112 10.15 7.64 14.78
N GLU A 113 9.08 7.22 15.44
CA GLU A 113 9.06 6.90 16.87
C GLU A 113 9.60 5.48 17.11
N TYR A 114 10.76 5.18 16.52
CA TYR A 114 11.35 3.83 16.52
C TYR A 114 11.59 3.28 17.91
N GLY A 115 12.10 4.12 18.83
CA GLY A 115 12.33 3.73 20.21
C GLY A 115 11.05 3.31 20.92
N LEU A 116 9.99 4.11 20.77
CA LEU A 116 8.68 3.80 21.36
C LEU A 116 8.09 2.52 20.74
N ALA A 117 8.20 2.34 19.42
CA ALA A 117 7.75 1.13 18.74
C ALA A 117 8.49 -0.12 19.25
N ALA A 118 9.81 0.00 19.50
CA ALA A 118 10.60 -1.09 20.07
C ALA A 118 10.20 -1.40 21.52
N ASP A 119 10.01 -0.38 22.36
CA ASP A 119 9.60 -0.57 23.76
C ASP A 119 8.25 -1.29 23.85
N GLU A 120 7.27 -0.86 23.09
CA GLU A 120 5.96 -1.49 23.05
C GLU A 120 5.99 -2.93 22.51
N LEU A 121 6.85 -3.22 21.53
CA LEU A 121 7.05 -4.58 21.04
C LEU A 121 7.74 -5.46 22.09
N GLN A 122 8.69 -4.92 22.86
CA GLN A 122 9.32 -5.65 23.96
C GLN A 122 8.29 -6.03 25.02
N ASP A 123 7.47 -5.08 25.45
CA ASP A 123 6.40 -5.32 26.43
C ASP A 123 5.41 -6.38 25.93
N LEU A 124 5.04 -6.35 24.65
CA LEU A 124 4.18 -7.36 24.05
C LEU A 124 4.85 -8.74 24.02
N LEU A 125 6.13 -8.82 23.62
CA LEU A 125 6.90 -10.07 23.60
C LEU A 125 6.99 -10.72 24.97
N GLU A 126 7.23 -9.94 26.03
CA GLU A 126 7.27 -10.44 27.41
C GLU A 126 5.91 -11.06 27.81
N GLN A 127 4.80 -10.46 27.38
CA GLN A 127 3.45 -10.97 27.64
C GLN A 127 3.13 -12.23 26.82
N LEU A 128 3.58 -12.32 25.57
CA LEU A 128 3.26 -13.40 24.66
C LEU A 128 4.15 -14.63 24.82
N THR A 129 5.42 -14.46 25.25
CA THR A 129 6.42 -15.54 25.38
C THR A 129 5.92 -16.75 26.18
N PRO A 130 5.18 -16.62 27.31
CA PRO A 130 4.64 -17.77 28.03
C PRO A 130 3.55 -18.55 27.28
N HIS A 131 3.01 -18.00 26.20
CA HIS A 131 1.80 -18.49 25.54
C HIS A 131 2.00 -18.92 24.09
N LEU A 132 3.05 -18.44 23.43
CA LEU A 132 3.34 -18.68 22.02
C LEU A 132 4.66 -19.46 21.84
N SER A 133 4.76 -20.18 20.74
CA SER A 133 6.00 -20.83 20.33
C SER A 133 6.99 -19.81 19.73
N GLN A 134 8.27 -20.15 19.70
CA GLN A 134 9.31 -19.32 19.08
C GLN A 134 9.03 -18.99 17.61
N GLU A 135 8.40 -19.90 16.86
CA GLU A 135 8.02 -19.65 15.47
C GLU A 135 6.92 -18.58 15.36
N GLU A 136 5.99 -18.56 16.32
CA GLU A 136 4.91 -17.58 16.38
C GLU A 136 5.40 -16.19 16.87
N LEU A 137 6.41 -16.15 17.71
CA LEU A 137 7.02 -14.91 18.20
C LEU A 137 7.96 -14.25 17.19
N LYS A 138 8.52 -15.04 16.28
CA LYS A 138 9.60 -14.62 15.37
C LYS A 138 9.33 -13.30 14.62
N GLU A 139 8.11 -13.09 14.13
CA GLU A 139 7.74 -11.86 13.43
C GLU A 139 7.88 -10.64 14.33
N PHE A 140 7.41 -10.73 15.58
CA PHE A 140 7.51 -9.64 16.55
C PHE A 140 8.94 -9.39 16.98
N GLU A 141 9.75 -10.46 17.18
CA GLU A 141 11.18 -10.36 17.51
C GLU A 141 11.98 -9.68 16.39
N GLU A 142 11.69 -10.01 15.14
CA GLU A 142 12.35 -9.39 13.98
C GLU A 142 12.02 -7.90 13.85
N HIS A 143 10.77 -7.50 14.12
CA HIS A 143 10.36 -6.10 14.16
C HIS A 143 10.99 -5.37 15.35
N TYR A 144 10.97 -5.96 16.55
CA TYR A 144 11.64 -5.41 17.72
C TYR A 144 13.12 -5.14 17.45
N ASN A 145 13.83 -6.15 16.93
CA ASN A 145 15.26 -6.03 16.64
C ASN A 145 15.55 -4.90 15.66
N LEU A 146 14.73 -4.73 14.61
CA LEU A 146 14.89 -3.65 13.65
C LEU A 146 14.64 -2.29 14.30
N TYR A 147 13.51 -2.13 14.99
CA TYR A 147 13.16 -0.80 15.53
C TYR A 147 14.07 -0.42 16.71
N ASN A 148 14.56 -1.40 17.45
CA ASN A 148 15.59 -1.19 18.45
C ASN A 148 16.94 -0.74 17.83
N LEU A 149 17.29 -1.28 16.66
CA LEU A 149 18.45 -0.81 15.89
C LEU A 149 18.29 0.65 15.44
N LEU A 150 17.08 1.04 15.08
CA LEU A 150 16.74 2.40 14.63
C LEU A 150 16.46 3.38 15.79
N ARG A 151 16.48 2.93 17.05
CA ARG A 151 16.02 3.67 18.24
C ARG A 151 16.55 5.10 18.36
N ASN A 152 17.81 5.29 18.00
CA ASN A 152 18.52 6.57 18.13
C ASN A 152 18.56 7.38 16.83
N GLU A 153 17.95 6.89 15.77
CA GLU A 153 17.90 7.60 14.49
C GLU A 153 16.99 8.83 14.58
N SER A 154 17.37 9.84 13.84
CA SER A 154 16.59 11.08 13.77
C SER A 154 15.24 10.83 13.11
N ARG A 155 14.20 11.48 13.62
CA ARG A 155 12.85 11.38 13.06
C ARG A 155 12.81 11.90 11.62
N PRO A 156 12.04 11.25 10.74
CA PRO A 156 11.79 11.76 9.41
C PRO A 156 11.00 13.07 9.48
N THR A 157 11.46 14.08 8.77
CA THR A 157 10.80 15.38 8.67
C THR A 157 10.63 15.81 7.24
N ILE A 158 9.71 16.74 6.99
CA ILE A 158 9.45 17.33 5.68
C ILE A 158 9.41 18.85 5.82
N ILE A 159 10.09 19.54 4.92
CA ILE A 159 10.01 21.01 4.79
C ILE A 159 9.34 21.31 3.45
N ARG A 160 8.27 22.09 3.54
CA ARG A 160 7.49 22.58 2.38
C ARG A 160 7.55 24.11 2.35
N PRO A 161 7.69 24.73 1.17
CA PRO A 161 7.54 26.18 1.06
C PRO A 161 6.07 26.57 1.29
N ASP A 162 5.87 27.84 1.69
CA ASP A 162 4.53 28.44 1.87
C ASP A 162 3.96 28.95 0.53
N LYS A 163 4.06 28.13 -0.49
CA LYS A 163 3.51 28.33 -1.83
C LYS A 163 3.31 26.99 -2.51
N ASP A 164 2.47 26.95 -3.54
CA ASP A 164 2.33 25.77 -4.37
C ASP A 164 3.65 25.44 -5.07
N VAL A 165 3.99 24.15 -5.09
CA VAL A 165 5.20 23.63 -5.73
C VAL A 165 4.83 22.87 -6.98
N GLU A 166 5.25 23.38 -8.13
CA GLU A 166 5.11 22.68 -9.40
C GLU A 166 6.35 21.82 -9.67
N ILE A 167 6.12 20.54 -9.98
CA ILE A 167 7.15 19.55 -10.24
C ILE A 167 6.97 18.98 -11.64
N PRO A 168 8.01 18.98 -12.49
CA PRO A 168 7.94 18.32 -13.79
C PRO A 168 7.61 16.83 -13.62
N TYR A 169 6.59 16.37 -14.33
CA TYR A 169 6.16 14.99 -14.41
C TYR A 169 6.42 14.45 -15.81
N GLY A 170 7.34 13.50 -15.91
CA GLY A 170 7.69 12.84 -17.16
C GLY A 170 6.85 11.57 -17.37
N ILE A 171 6.69 11.17 -18.63
CA ILE A 171 6.24 9.82 -18.99
C ILE A 171 7.37 9.21 -19.79
N MET A 172 7.88 8.08 -19.36
CA MET A 172 8.97 7.35 -19.99
C MET A 172 8.42 6.10 -20.67
N ASP A 173 8.75 5.94 -21.95
CA ASP A 173 8.51 4.70 -22.69
C ASP A 173 9.64 3.71 -22.36
N ILE A 174 9.26 2.56 -21.80
CA ILE A 174 10.17 1.46 -21.51
C ILE A 174 9.89 0.35 -22.52
N ASN A 175 10.85 0.12 -23.41
CA ASN A 175 10.78 -0.95 -24.39
C ASN A 175 11.47 -2.20 -23.84
N PHE A 176 10.82 -3.33 -23.92
CA PHE A 176 11.39 -4.61 -23.53
C PHE A 176 10.96 -5.71 -24.49
N ILE A 177 11.84 -6.68 -24.65
CA ILE A 177 11.59 -7.84 -25.50
C ILE A 177 11.19 -9.00 -24.60
N ILE A 178 10.01 -9.54 -24.81
CA ILE A 178 9.53 -10.71 -24.11
C ILE A 178 9.76 -11.92 -25.00
N GLN A 179 10.57 -12.87 -24.52
CA GLN A 179 10.69 -14.16 -25.17
C GLN A 179 9.53 -15.06 -24.74
N ASN A 180 8.70 -15.46 -25.69
CA ASN A 180 7.64 -16.41 -25.49
C ASN A 180 7.93 -17.67 -26.31
N ARG A 181 8.46 -18.73 -25.68
CA ARG A 181 8.93 -19.97 -26.31
C ARG A 181 9.82 -19.70 -27.54
N ASP A 182 9.24 -19.66 -28.74
CA ASP A 182 9.97 -19.50 -29.99
C ASP A 182 9.79 -18.12 -30.64
N THR A 183 9.11 -17.18 -29.96
CA THR A 183 8.85 -15.83 -30.47
C THR A 183 9.39 -14.77 -29.55
N LEU A 184 10.06 -13.78 -30.16
CA LEU A 184 10.44 -12.53 -29.48
C LEU A 184 9.34 -11.50 -29.80
N LYS A 185 8.75 -10.91 -28.73
CA LYS A 185 7.78 -9.84 -28.87
C LYS A 185 8.29 -8.58 -28.22
N GLU A 186 8.46 -7.55 -28.99
CA GLU A 186 8.71 -6.21 -28.47
C GLU A 186 7.44 -5.65 -27.84
N THR A 187 7.59 -5.08 -26.66
CA THR A 187 6.48 -4.49 -25.90
C THR A 187 6.97 -3.19 -25.28
N THR A 188 6.15 -2.16 -25.40
CA THR A 188 6.40 -0.85 -24.78
C THR A 188 5.43 -0.66 -23.62
N THR A 189 5.95 -0.15 -22.51
CA THR A 189 5.14 0.31 -21.38
C THR A 189 5.48 1.75 -21.05
N GLN A 190 4.51 2.49 -20.52
CA GLN A 190 4.68 3.88 -20.11
C GLN A 190 4.62 3.97 -18.59
N LEU A 191 5.62 4.61 -18.00
CA LEU A 191 5.68 4.83 -16.57
C LEU A 191 5.87 6.32 -16.27
N GLY A 192 5.23 6.77 -15.21
CA GLY A 192 5.40 8.13 -14.68
C GLY A 192 6.74 8.29 -13.98
N ILE A 193 7.47 9.35 -14.29
CA ILE A 193 8.76 9.64 -13.67
C ILE A 193 8.80 11.04 -13.08
N VAL A 194 9.55 11.17 -11.99
CA VAL A 194 9.87 12.44 -11.33
C VAL A 194 11.37 12.54 -11.11
N LYS A 195 11.87 13.76 -11.02
CA LYS A 195 13.27 14.03 -10.71
C LYS A 195 13.41 14.26 -9.21
N LEU A 196 14.33 13.53 -8.58
CA LEU A 196 14.76 13.77 -7.20
C LEU A 196 16.17 14.34 -7.18
N LEU A 197 16.42 15.24 -6.23
CA LEU A 197 17.75 15.72 -5.91
C LEU A 197 18.19 15.10 -4.59
N ILE A 198 19.22 14.26 -4.61
CA ILE A 198 19.76 13.56 -3.45
C ILE A 198 21.23 13.93 -3.30
N GLN A 199 21.57 14.63 -2.22
CA GLN A 199 22.97 15.08 -1.93
C GLN A 199 23.61 15.80 -3.14
N GLY A 200 22.87 16.67 -3.81
CA GLY A 200 23.34 17.41 -4.97
C GLY A 200 23.40 16.62 -6.27
N LYS A 201 22.97 15.35 -6.28
CA LYS A 201 22.90 14.52 -7.48
C LYS A 201 21.46 14.32 -7.93
N GLU A 202 21.20 14.62 -9.18
CA GLU A 202 19.89 14.39 -9.78
C GLU A 202 19.72 12.94 -10.18
N GLY A 203 18.52 12.38 -9.92
CA GLY A 203 18.11 11.06 -10.38
C GLY A 203 16.67 11.06 -10.85
N LEU A 204 16.34 10.21 -11.84
CA LEU A 204 14.97 9.97 -12.29
C LEU A 204 14.41 8.76 -11.56
N PHE A 205 13.25 8.94 -10.93
CA PHE A 205 12.57 7.92 -10.14
C PHE A 205 11.19 7.64 -10.71
N LEU A 206 10.81 6.38 -10.73
CA LEU A 206 9.42 6.01 -11.03
C LEU A 206 8.54 6.51 -9.90
N LEU A 207 7.42 7.17 -10.24
CA LEU A 207 6.39 7.50 -9.27
C LEU A 207 5.44 6.29 -9.16
N ASP A 208 5.50 5.61 -8.02
CA ASP A 208 4.80 4.33 -7.84
C ASP A 208 3.99 4.33 -6.53
N THR A 209 2.70 4.63 -6.63
CA THR A 209 1.77 4.58 -5.49
C THR A 209 1.44 3.16 -5.05
N GLY A 210 1.78 2.15 -5.85
CA GLY A 210 1.70 0.73 -5.51
C GLY A 210 2.92 0.20 -4.76
N CYS A 211 3.98 1.01 -4.63
CA CYS A 211 5.17 0.66 -3.86
C CYS A 211 5.09 1.25 -2.44
N GLU A 212 5.09 0.39 -1.42
CA GLU A 212 4.95 0.81 -0.03
C GLU A 212 6.14 1.65 0.47
N LYS A 213 7.34 1.39 -0.05
CA LYS A 213 8.57 2.08 0.34
C LYS A 213 9.37 2.57 -0.85
N THR A 214 9.91 3.75 -0.70
CA THR A 214 10.88 4.30 -1.63
C THR A 214 12.11 3.43 -1.70
N CYS A 215 12.52 3.10 -2.93
CA CYS A 215 13.66 2.24 -3.20
C CYS A 215 14.67 2.94 -4.12
N ILE A 216 15.95 2.91 -3.74
CA ILE A 216 17.07 3.44 -4.53
C ILE A 216 17.79 2.26 -5.17
N PHE A 217 17.99 2.30 -6.47
CA PHE A 217 18.68 1.23 -7.17
C PHE A 217 20.19 1.29 -6.96
N ASP A 218 20.84 0.12 -7.01
CA ASP A 218 22.27 -0.05 -6.68
C ASP A 218 23.20 0.77 -7.55
N ASN A 219 22.83 1.04 -8.82
CA ASN A 219 23.61 1.89 -9.73
C ASN A 219 23.67 3.35 -9.25
N PHE A 220 22.67 3.82 -8.51
CA PHE A 220 22.62 5.16 -7.95
C PHE A 220 23.04 5.20 -6.47
N SER A 221 22.70 4.19 -5.68
CA SER A 221 23.05 4.11 -4.26
C SER A 221 24.58 4.15 -4.06
N LYS A 222 25.38 3.62 -5.00
CA LYS A 222 26.83 3.67 -5.00
C LYS A 222 27.42 5.07 -5.29
N LYS A 223 26.61 5.99 -5.76
CA LYS A 223 26.99 7.36 -6.09
C LYS A 223 26.69 8.37 -4.98
N ILE A 224 25.90 7.99 -3.98
CA ILE A 224 25.45 8.82 -2.86
C ILE A 224 25.93 8.21 -1.55
N ASP A 225 25.99 9.02 -0.51
CA ASP A 225 26.34 8.56 0.84
C ASP A 225 25.07 8.14 1.57
N LEU A 226 24.98 6.85 1.93
CA LEU A 226 23.82 6.26 2.62
C LEU A 226 24.27 5.70 3.96
N HIS A 227 23.56 6.08 5.01
CA HIS A 227 23.72 5.47 6.33
C HIS A 227 22.97 4.12 6.36
N TYR A 228 23.69 3.03 6.06
CA TYR A 228 23.12 1.68 6.07
C TYR A 228 22.85 1.21 7.50
N VAL A 229 21.60 0.84 7.78
CA VAL A 229 21.15 0.34 9.09
C VAL A 229 20.97 -1.18 9.11
N LYS A 230 20.72 -1.78 7.95
CA LYS A 230 20.61 -3.25 7.84
C LYS A 230 21.05 -3.74 6.47
N ASP A 231 22.03 -4.65 6.44
CA ASP A 231 22.68 -5.11 5.20
C ASP A 231 21.89 -6.18 4.42
N SER A 232 20.85 -6.76 5.01
CA SER A 232 20.04 -7.76 4.35
C SER A 232 18.58 -7.67 4.78
N VAL A 233 17.72 -7.32 3.83
CA VAL A 233 16.27 -7.33 3.95
C VAL A 233 15.67 -7.95 2.71
N PHE A 234 14.51 -8.58 2.85
CA PHE A 234 13.74 -9.03 1.71
C PHE A 234 12.83 -7.91 1.23
N ILE A 235 12.93 -7.58 -0.06
CA ILE A 235 12.02 -6.66 -0.74
C ILE A 235 11.05 -7.49 -1.56
N LEU A 236 9.77 -7.30 -1.31
CA LEU A 236 8.70 -8.00 -1.98
C LEU A 236 8.09 -7.10 -3.06
N GLY A 237 8.15 -7.57 -4.28
CA GLY A 237 7.52 -6.96 -5.44
C GLY A 237 6.75 -8.01 -6.24
N THR A 238 6.89 -8.02 -7.55
CA THR A 238 6.41 -9.12 -8.41
C THR A 238 7.05 -10.45 -8.04
N GLY A 239 8.27 -10.41 -7.53
CA GLY A 239 9.01 -11.49 -6.89
C GLY A 239 9.56 -11.08 -5.54
N ILE A 240 10.66 -11.73 -5.15
CA ILE A 240 11.43 -11.40 -3.95
C ILE A 240 12.84 -11.11 -4.38
N THR A 241 13.40 -10.02 -3.88
CA THR A 241 14.82 -9.70 -4.03
C THR A 241 15.44 -9.37 -2.68
N ASN A 242 16.75 -9.49 -2.59
CA ASN A 242 17.49 -9.01 -1.44
C ASN A 242 17.81 -7.52 -1.62
N GLY A 243 17.80 -6.81 -0.53
CA GLY A 243 18.17 -5.40 -0.48
C GLY A 243 18.76 -5.03 0.85
N LYS A 244 18.98 -3.74 1.06
CA LYS A 244 19.44 -3.17 2.32
C LYS A 244 18.49 -2.07 2.77
N LEU A 245 18.52 -1.75 4.06
CA LEU A 245 17.89 -0.56 4.61
C LEU A 245 18.92 0.50 4.89
N ALA A 246 18.59 1.73 4.54
CA ALA A 246 19.43 2.87 4.79
C ALA A 246 18.59 4.09 5.20
N ILE A 247 19.21 5.01 5.92
CA ILE A 247 18.69 6.34 6.17
C ILE A 247 19.28 7.28 5.12
N LEU A 248 18.41 8.04 4.50
CA LEU A 248 18.74 9.09 3.58
C LEU A 248 18.62 10.44 4.29
N ASP A 249 19.74 11.13 4.49
CA ASP A 249 19.78 12.38 5.25
C ASP A 249 18.88 13.44 4.65
N SER A 250 18.90 13.59 3.33
CA SER A 250 18.00 14.52 2.62
C SER A 250 17.73 14.11 1.18
N VAL A 251 16.50 14.37 0.74
CA VAL A 251 16.08 14.24 -0.65
C VAL A 251 15.07 15.32 -0.96
N SER A 252 15.19 15.94 -2.13
CA SER A 252 14.25 16.98 -2.57
C SER A 252 13.47 16.53 -3.79
N LEU A 253 12.16 16.80 -3.77
CA LEU A 253 11.23 16.69 -4.88
C LEU A 253 10.74 18.12 -5.21
N GLY A 254 11.33 18.73 -6.24
CA GLY A 254 11.20 20.16 -6.45
C GLY A 254 11.74 20.95 -5.24
N GLU A 255 10.95 21.85 -4.70
CA GLU A 255 11.27 22.66 -3.52
C GLU A 255 10.88 21.98 -2.19
N VAL A 256 10.26 20.80 -2.22
CA VAL A 256 9.93 20.02 -1.01
C VAL A 256 11.11 19.15 -0.64
N THR A 257 11.60 19.28 0.61
CA THR A 257 12.72 18.49 1.10
C THR A 257 12.31 17.58 2.25
N PHE A 258 12.69 16.33 2.13
CA PHE A 258 12.51 15.29 3.13
C PHE A 258 13.85 14.99 3.80
N TYR A 259 13.84 14.85 5.11
CA TYR A 259 15.01 14.54 5.91
C TYR A 259 14.83 13.21 6.64
N ASN A 260 15.94 12.54 6.93
CA ASN A 260 16.04 11.32 7.74
C ASN A 260 15.05 10.23 7.28
N SER A 261 14.99 10.01 5.98
CA SER A 261 14.01 9.09 5.40
C SER A 261 14.58 7.67 5.33
N LEU A 262 13.88 6.72 5.94
CA LEU A 262 14.21 5.30 5.82
C LEU A 262 13.83 4.81 4.42
N VAL A 263 14.81 4.35 3.65
CA VAL A 263 14.67 3.86 2.27
C VAL A 263 15.22 2.46 2.13
N ALA A 264 14.75 1.74 1.12
CA ALA A 264 15.35 0.49 0.70
C ALA A 264 16.39 0.74 -0.41
N THR A 265 17.39 -0.14 -0.52
CA THR A 265 18.21 -0.25 -1.74
C THR A 265 18.07 -1.64 -2.32
N ALA A 266 18.04 -1.77 -3.63
CA ALA A 266 17.93 -3.04 -4.32
C ALA A 266 18.58 -2.98 -5.71
N ASP A 267 18.79 -4.17 -6.27
CA ASP A 267 19.14 -4.28 -7.68
C ASP A 267 18.04 -3.65 -8.56
N ASN A 268 18.47 -3.03 -9.65
CA ASN A 268 17.53 -2.51 -10.63
C ASN A 268 16.75 -3.67 -11.27
N PHE A 269 15.42 -3.71 -11.07
CA PHE A 269 14.57 -4.77 -11.60
C PHE A 269 14.53 -4.82 -13.13
N LEU A 270 14.93 -3.74 -13.81
CA LEU A 270 15.05 -3.70 -15.26
C LEU A 270 16.22 -4.55 -15.79
N THR A 271 17.12 -5.02 -14.90
CA THR A 271 18.29 -5.84 -15.28
C THR A 271 18.04 -7.35 -15.20
N TYR A 272 16.86 -7.81 -14.81
CA TYR A 272 16.64 -9.25 -14.64
C TYR A 272 16.79 -10.04 -15.94
N SER A 273 17.59 -11.12 -15.87
CA SER A 273 17.87 -12.03 -16.98
C SER A 273 16.58 -12.58 -17.61
N GLY A 274 16.46 -12.47 -18.92
CA GLY A 274 15.29 -12.85 -19.71
C GLY A 274 14.53 -11.66 -20.29
N LEU A 275 14.83 -10.46 -19.84
CA LEU A 275 14.41 -9.22 -20.45
C LEU A 275 15.62 -8.61 -21.16
N PHE A 276 15.55 -8.53 -22.47
CA PHE A 276 16.46 -7.66 -23.21
C PHE A 276 15.93 -6.23 -23.02
N VAL A 277 16.26 -5.63 -21.89
CA VAL A 277 16.06 -4.20 -21.71
C VAL A 277 17.23 -3.51 -22.42
N ASN A 278 16.95 -2.42 -23.10
CA ASN A 278 18.00 -1.56 -23.59
C ASN A 278 18.91 -1.20 -22.42
N GLU A 279 20.20 -1.59 -22.45
CA GLU A 279 21.15 -1.37 -21.35
C GLU A 279 21.23 0.11 -20.94
N GLU A 280 20.95 1.02 -21.88
CA GLU A 280 20.87 2.47 -21.63
C GLU A 280 19.79 2.84 -20.58
N LEU A 281 18.69 2.08 -20.48
CA LEU A 281 17.62 2.35 -19.48
C LEU A 281 18.05 2.03 -18.05
N ASN A 282 18.98 1.12 -17.86
CA ASN A 282 19.49 0.77 -16.54
C ASN A 282 20.16 1.94 -15.82
N ASP A 283 20.75 2.85 -16.60
CA ASP A 283 21.40 4.05 -16.07
C ASP A 283 20.46 5.26 -16.01
N VAL A 284 19.27 5.19 -16.61
CA VAL A 284 18.33 6.30 -16.66
C VAL A 284 17.41 6.32 -15.44
N VAL A 285 16.90 5.17 -14.97
CA VAL A 285 16.04 5.08 -13.80
C VAL A 285 16.87 4.69 -12.59
N GLN A 286 16.86 5.53 -11.55
CA GLN A 286 17.67 5.39 -10.36
C GLN A 286 16.91 4.83 -9.16
N GLY A 287 15.59 4.65 -9.26
CA GLY A 287 14.81 4.11 -8.17
C GLY A 287 13.30 4.28 -8.34
N ILE A 288 12.60 4.07 -7.25
CA ILE A 288 11.14 4.16 -7.13
C ILE A 288 10.82 5.13 -6.00
N LEU A 289 10.01 6.15 -6.26
CA LEU A 289 9.41 6.99 -5.23
C LEU A 289 8.07 6.38 -4.82
N GLY A 290 8.02 5.81 -3.62
CA GLY A 290 6.88 5.07 -3.11
C GLY A 290 5.85 5.93 -2.39
N ILE A 291 4.78 5.29 -1.95
CA ILE A 291 3.66 5.92 -1.24
C ILE A 291 4.08 6.52 0.11
N ASP A 292 5.15 6.01 0.74
CA ASP A 292 5.66 6.53 2.01
C ASP A 292 6.07 8.01 1.94
N PHE A 293 6.59 8.47 0.81
CA PHE A 293 6.87 9.88 0.59
C PHE A 293 5.59 10.67 0.27
N ILE A 294 4.70 10.11 -0.55
CA ILE A 294 3.44 10.76 -0.94
C ILE A 294 2.55 11.00 0.30
N LYS A 295 2.44 10.03 1.19
CA LYS A 295 1.71 10.16 2.46
C LYS A 295 2.23 11.30 3.34
N ARG A 296 3.54 11.54 3.35
CA ARG A 296 4.17 12.63 4.11
C ARG A 296 3.92 14.00 3.49
N ILE A 297 3.73 14.06 2.18
CA ILE A 297 3.31 15.28 1.48
C ILE A 297 1.87 15.63 1.88
N GLY A 298 0.99 14.63 1.99
CA GLY A 298 -0.42 14.77 2.28
C GLY A 298 -1.25 14.86 1.00
N GLU A 299 -1.12 15.90 0.22
CA GLU A 299 -1.87 16.12 -1.01
C GLU A 299 -0.94 16.36 -2.19
N ILE A 300 -1.23 15.68 -3.30
CA ILE A 300 -0.61 15.91 -4.61
C ILE A 300 -1.70 15.96 -5.69
N GLU A 301 -1.55 16.87 -6.64
CA GLU A 301 -2.38 16.97 -7.83
C GLU A 301 -1.54 16.56 -9.05
N ILE A 302 -2.00 15.58 -9.82
CA ILE A 302 -1.28 15.08 -10.99
C ILE A 302 -1.98 15.55 -12.26
N TYR A 303 -1.27 16.31 -13.08
CA TYR A 303 -1.72 16.83 -14.37
C TYR A 303 -0.92 16.20 -15.52
N PRO A 304 -1.27 14.97 -15.98
CA PRO A 304 -0.49 14.24 -16.98
C PRO A 304 -0.40 14.98 -18.32
N GLN A 305 -1.48 15.64 -18.74
CA GLN A 305 -1.53 16.41 -19.98
C GLN A 305 -0.59 17.63 -19.94
N ASN A 306 -0.47 18.26 -18.77
CA ASN A 306 0.41 19.40 -18.54
C ASN A 306 1.83 18.99 -18.14
N ARG A 307 2.08 17.70 -18.04
CA ARG A 307 3.39 17.14 -17.62
C ARG A 307 3.87 17.70 -16.29
N LYS A 308 2.96 17.86 -15.31
CA LYS A 308 3.31 18.38 -13.99
C LYS A 308 2.55 17.71 -12.86
N ILE A 309 3.16 17.76 -11.69
CA ILE A 309 2.55 17.51 -10.39
C ILE A 309 2.55 18.84 -9.64
N VAL A 310 1.49 19.12 -8.90
CA VAL A 310 1.41 20.27 -7.99
C VAL A 310 1.27 19.73 -6.57
N ILE A 311 2.06 20.27 -5.67
CA ILE A 311 1.90 20.10 -4.22
C ILE A 311 1.32 21.42 -3.72
N PRO A 312 0.04 21.45 -3.36
CA PRO A 312 -0.61 22.69 -2.93
C PRO A 312 -0.07 23.13 -1.57
N SER A 313 0.06 24.44 -1.36
CA SER A 313 0.50 25.02 -0.08
C SER A 313 -0.53 24.90 1.04
N LYS A 314 -1.80 24.75 0.65
CA LYS A 314 -2.95 24.56 1.55
C LYS A 314 -3.74 23.35 1.09
N ASP A 315 -4.27 22.60 2.05
CA ASP A 315 -5.13 21.47 1.75
C ASP A 315 -6.38 21.94 0.99
N SER A 316 -6.76 21.17 -0.04
CA SER A 316 -7.97 21.43 -0.83
C SER A 316 -9.23 21.20 0.01
N GLU A 317 -10.28 21.96 -0.29
CA GLU A 317 -11.58 21.70 0.30
C GLU A 317 -12.13 20.36 -0.19
N LEU A 318 -12.64 19.56 0.75
CA LEU A 318 -13.26 18.28 0.39
C LEU A 318 -14.54 18.54 -0.44
N PRO A 319 -14.78 17.74 -1.50
CA PRO A 319 -16.02 17.83 -2.24
C PRO A 319 -17.22 17.53 -1.33
N TYR A 320 -18.35 18.18 -1.62
CA TYR A 320 -19.59 17.97 -0.85
C TYR A 320 -20.08 16.50 -0.85
N THR A 321 -19.66 15.72 -1.84
CA THR A 321 -19.93 14.27 -1.94
C THR A 321 -19.18 13.42 -0.90
N GLY A 322 -18.28 14.06 -0.16
CA GLY A 322 -17.44 13.41 0.86
C GLY A 322 -16.19 12.76 0.29
N LYS A 323 -15.48 12.04 1.12
CA LYS A 323 -14.24 11.34 0.75
C LYS A 323 -14.52 10.22 -0.26
N ASN A 324 -13.72 10.12 -1.28
CA ASN A 324 -13.74 9.06 -2.28
C ASN A 324 -12.42 8.27 -2.37
N ILE A 325 -11.44 8.65 -1.57
CA ILE A 325 -10.13 8.00 -1.44
C ILE A 325 -9.92 7.57 0.00
N MET A 326 -9.35 6.39 0.21
CA MET A 326 -8.90 5.89 1.51
C MET A 326 -7.63 5.07 1.34
N LEU A 327 -7.00 4.69 2.45
CA LEU A 327 -5.91 3.71 2.46
C LEU A 327 -6.43 2.32 2.87
N ASP A 328 -5.92 1.28 2.22
CA ASP A 328 -6.12 -0.08 2.71
C ASP A 328 -5.13 -0.41 3.86
N ASN A 329 -5.15 -1.65 4.34
CA ASN A 329 -4.28 -2.10 5.44
C ASN A 329 -2.78 -2.13 5.08
N ARG A 330 -2.43 -1.89 3.83
CA ARG A 330 -1.06 -1.87 3.29
C ARG A 330 -0.68 -0.52 2.71
N ASN A 331 -1.42 0.51 3.08
CA ASN A 331 -1.25 1.87 2.59
C ASN A 331 -1.50 2.07 1.08
N TYR A 332 -2.15 1.11 0.39
CA TYR A 332 -2.56 1.37 -1.00
C TYR A 332 -3.73 2.34 -1.05
N ILE A 333 -3.69 3.21 -2.07
CA ILE A 333 -4.76 4.18 -2.30
C ILE A 333 -5.95 3.46 -2.94
N ILE A 334 -7.06 3.42 -2.23
CA ILE A 334 -8.33 2.85 -2.71
C ILE A 334 -9.26 3.98 -3.12
N LEU A 335 -9.65 3.98 -4.38
CA LEU A 335 -10.62 4.91 -4.93
C LEU A 335 -12.01 4.28 -4.96
N LYS A 336 -12.99 5.00 -4.45
CA LYS A 336 -14.42 4.65 -4.55
C LYS A 336 -14.99 5.14 -5.87
N THR A 337 -15.60 4.23 -6.61
CA THR A 337 -16.31 4.53 -7.87
C THR A 337 -17.62 3.76 -7.95
N PHE A 338 -18.43 4.08 -8.94
CA PHE A 338 -19.67 3.35 -9.23
C PHE A 338 -19.74 3.00 -10.71
N ASN A 339 -20.28 1.82 -11.04
CA ASN A 339 -20.56 1.47 -12.42
C ASN A 339 -21.88 2.12 -12.91
N ASP A 340 -22.24 1.85 -14.15
CA ASP A 340 -23.49 2.26 -14.81
C ASP A 340 -24.78 1.79 -14.11
N LYS A 341 -24.67 0.80 -13.22
CA LYS A 341 -25.75 0.25 -12.41
C LYS A 341 -25.75 0.76 -10.97
N GLU A 342 -24.98 1.81 -10.68
CA GLU A 342 -24.78 2.35 -9.34
C GLU A 342 -24.19 1.34 -8.34
N GLU A 343 -23.58 0.25 -8.82
CA GLU A 343 -22.88 -0.69 -7.96
C GLU A 343 -21.51 -0.15 -7.60
N LEU A 344 -21.16 -0.23 -6.30
CA LEU A 344 -19.84 0.15 -5.80
C LEU A 344 -18.74 -0.71 -6.45
N ILE A 345 -17.78 -0.03 -7.05
CA ILE A 345 -16.50 -0.59 -7.50
C ILE A 345 -15.39 0.16 -6.78
N THR A 346 -14.44 -0.56 -6.22
CA THR A 346 -13.25 0.03 -5.63
C THR A 346 -12.03 -0.30 -6.46
N PHE A 347 -11.21 0.69 -6.73
CA PHE A 347 -9.98 0.54 -7.47
C PHE A 347 -8.78 0.86 -6.57
N ASN A 348 -7.73 0.08 -6.71
CA ASN A 348 -6.43 0.47 -6.19
C ASN A 348 -5.73 1.36 -7.23
N ILE A 349 -5.31 2.55 -6.82
CA ILE A 349 -4.53 3.47 -7.66
C ILE A 349 -3.07 3.09 -7.55
N ASP A 350 -2.52 2.58 -8.65
CA ASP A 350 -1.14 2.13 -8.76
C ASP A 350 -0.48 2.83 -9.97
N SER A 351 0.23 3.93 -9.71
CA SER A 351 0.91 4.69 -10.77
C SER A 351 2.15 3.99 -11.35
N GLY A 352 2.66 2.97 -10.65
CA GLY A 352 3.72 2.09 -11.14
C GLY A 352 3.22 1.02 -12.11
N ASN A 353 1.90 0.85 -12.24
CA ASN A 353 1.31 -0.13 -13.13
C ASN A 353 0.92 0.50 -14.48
N SER A 354 1.45 -0.05 -15.57
CA SER A 354 1.16 0.44 -16.92
C SER A 354 -0.16 -0.06 -17.50
N ASN A 355 -0.83 -1.02 -16.86
CA ASN A 355 -2.06 -1.63 -17.36
C ASN A 355 -3.13 -1.67 -16.26
N SER A 356 -4.38 -1.46 -16.67
CA SER A 356 -5.51 -1.67 -15.78
C SER A 356 -5.89 -3.14 -15.74
N CYS A 357 -6.22 -3.64 -14.55
CA CYS A 357 -6.62 -5.03 -14.40
C CYS A 357 -7.75 -5.22 -13.38
N MET A 358 -8.53 -6.29 -13.60
CA MET A 358 -9.57 -6.77 -12.70
C MET A 358 -9.19 -8.12 -12.14
N PHE A 359 -9.40 -8.28 -10.83
CA PHE A 359 -9.05 -9.51 -10.14
C PHE A 359 -10.14 -10.58 -10.22
N LYS A 360 -9.79 -11.74 -9.70
CA LYS A 360 -10.64 -12.92 -9.63
C LYS A 360 -12.04 -12.66 -9.08
N SER A 361 -12.21 -11.73 -8.15
CA SER A 361 -13.52 -11.37 -7.59
C SER A 361 -14.46 -10.81 -8.66
N TYR A 362 -13.96 -9.92 -9.53
CA TYR A 362 -14.72 -9.40 -10.66
C TYR A 362 -15.04 -10.51 -11.66
N TYR A 363 -14.05 -11.35 -12.01
CA TYR A 363 -14.27 -12.50 -12.86
C TYR A 363 -15.36 -13.43 -12.32
N LEU A 364 -15.31 -13.78 -11.04
CA LEU A 364 -16.30 -14.69 -10.43
C LEU A 364 -17.71 -14.10 -10.45
N LYS A 365 -17.87 -12.79 -10.22
CA LYS A 365 -19.15 -12.09 -10.30
C LYS A 365 -19.72 -12.08 -11.71
N ASN A 366 -18.86 -11.97 -12.74
CA ASN A 366 -19.23 -11.80 -14.14
C ASN A 366 -18.83 -13.00 -15.02
N LYS A 367 -18.55 -14.17 -14.43
CA LYS A 367 -17.94 -15.32 -15.07
C LYS A 367 -18.60 -15.71 -16.40
N LYS A 368 -19.93 -15.83 -16.40
CA LYS A 368 -20.69 -16.29 -17.58
C LYS A 368 -20.53 -15.34 -18.77
N ASP A 369 -20.57 -14.03 -18.51
CA ASP A 369 -20.42 -13.04 -19.58
C ASP A 369 -18.98 -12.98 -20.08
N ILE A 370 -18.01 -13.04 -19.17
CA ILE A 370 -16.60 -13.03 -19.51
C ILE A 370 -16.22 -14.23 -20.37
N GLU A 371 -16.57 -15.46 -19.96
CA GLU A 371 -16.21 -16.67 -20.71
C GLU A 371 -16.89 -16.78 -22.08
N ASN A 372 -18.09 -16.20 -22.23
CA ASN A 372 -18.83 -16.25 -23.48
C ASN A 372 -18.47 -15.14 -24.48
N LYS A 373 -17.97 -13.98 -24.00
CA LYS A 373 -17.85 -12.77 -24.81
C LYS A 373 -16.42 -12.27 -24.98
N LEU A 374 -15.51 -12.68 -24.10
CA LEU A 374 -14.14 -12.14 -24.07
C LEU A 374 -13.11 -13.19 -24.50
N GLU A 375 -12.04 -12.69 -25.14
CA GLU A 375 -10.92 -13.52 -25.55
C GLU A 375 -9.85 -13.62 -24.47
N LYS A 376 -9.19 -14.78 -24.41
CA LYS A 376 -8.03 -14.99 -23.55
C LYS A 376 -6.78 -14.43 -24.21
N GLN A 377 -5.96 -13.76 -23.39
CA GLN A 377 -4.66 -13.26 -23.80
C GLN A 377 -3.58 -13.55 -22.76
N LEU A 378 -2.33 -13.50 -23.18
CA LEU A 378 -1.19 -13.53 -22.28
C LEU A 378 -0.98 -12.13 -21.70
N PHE A 379 -0.78 -12.06 -20.41
CA PHE A 379 -0.45 -10.86 -19.66
C PHE A 379 0.89 -11.03 -18.98
N ASN A 380 1.78 -10.06 -19.20
CA ASN A 380 3.10 -10.05 -18.58
C ASN A 380 3.13 -8.97 -17.51
N SER A 381 3.60 -9.33 -16.32
CA SER A 381 3.80 -8.43 -15.20
C SER A 381 5.29 -8.39 -14.87
N LEU A 382 5.89 -7.22 -15.01
CA LEU A 382 7.27 -6.94 -14.62
C LEU A 382 7.25 -6.09 -13.35
N GLY A 383 8.14 -6.38 -12.43
CA GLY A 383 8.34 -5.58 -11.22
C GLY A 383 9.52 -6.10 -10.41
N VAL A 384 9.77 -5.47 -9.28
CA VAL A 384 10.86 -5.87 -8.39
C VAL A 384 10.79 -7.37 -8.10
N GLY A 385 11.88 -8.08 -8.34
CA GLY A 385 12.06 -9.49 -8.02
C GLY A 385 11.74 -10.48 -9.13
N SER A 386 10.90 -10.18 -10.13
CA SER A 386 10.65 -11.10 -11.25
C SER A 386 9.82 -10.52 -12.41
N LEU A 387 9.86 -11.26 -13.53
CA LEU A 387 8.84 -11.21 -14.57
C LEU A 387 7.89 -12.39 -14.40
N LYS A 388 6.59 -12.13 -14.44
CA LYS A 388 5.56 -13.18 -14.42
C LYS A 388 4.68 -13.10 -15.66
N GLN A 389 4.39 -14.26 -16.24
CA GLN A 389 3.41 -14.39 -17.31
C GLN A 389 2.14 -15.05 -16.77
N ASN A 390 1.01 -14.42 -17.00
CA ASN A 390 -0.30 -14.90 -16.61
C ASN A 390 -1.23 -14.92 -17.82
N THR A 391 -2.33 -15.63 -17.71
CA THR A 391 -3.41 -15.59 -18.72
C THR A 391 -4.57 -14.78 -18.14
N SER A 392 -5.09 -13.85 -18.91
CA SER A 392 -6.24 -13.01 -18.57
C SER A 392 -7.26 -13.01 -19.71
N TYR A 393 -8.48 -12.56 -19.43
CA TYR A 393 -9.42 -12.16 -20.48
C TYR A 393 -9.25 -10.67 -20.75
N LEU A 394 -9.44 -10.24 -22.00
CA LEU A 394 -9.40 -8.84 -22.40
C LEU A 394 -10.80 -8.24 -22.35
N LEU A 395 -11.04 -7.34 -21.38
CA LEU A 395 -12.23 -6.51 -21.34
C LEU A 395 -11.98 -5.23 -22.14
N PRO A 396 -12.71 -4.99 -23.24
CA PRO A 396 -12.42 -3.85 -24.14
C PRO A 396 -12.55 -2.50 -23.43
N SER A 397 -13.61 -2.32 -22.65
CA SER A 397 -13.85 -1.09 -21.89
C SER A 397 -14.65 -1.33 -20.63
N LEU A 398 -14.51 -0.43 -19.67
CA LEU A 398 -15.32 -0.35 -18.45
C LEU A 398 -15.66 1.12 -18.20
N GLU A 399 -16.95 1.40 -18.07
CA GLU A 399 -17.46 2.71 -17.66
C GLU A 399 -17.68 2.75 -16.16
N PHE A 400 -17.36 3.87 -15.53
CA PHE A 400 -17.54 4.09 -14.10
C PHE A 400 -17.60 5.59 -13.80
N VAL A 401 -18.04 5.94 -12.58
CA VAL A 401 -18.23 7.32 -12.14
C VAL A 401 -17.32 7.61 -10.95
N ILE A 402 -16.57 8.71 -11.01
CA ILE A 402 -15.82 9.28 -9.90
C ILE A 402 -16.47 10.61 -9.52
N GLY A 403 -17.02 10.71 -8.31
CA GLY A 403 -17.83 11.89 -7.95
C GLY A 403 -18.98 12.07 -8.96
N ASP A 404 -18.96 13.17 -9.70
CA ASP A 404 -19.96 13.49 -10.73
C ASP A 404 -19.42 13.30 -12.16
N THR A 405 -18.22 12.70 -12.31
CA THR A 405 -17.54 12.57 -13.60
C THR A 405 -17.64 11.16 -14.14
N ASN A 406 -18.14 11.01 -15.36
CA ASN A 406 -18.08 9.75 -16.10
C ASN A 406 -16.66 9.50 -16.60
N CYS A 407 -16.15 8.33 -16.27
CA CYS A 407 -14.81 7.88 -16.64
C CYS A 407 -14.91 6.54 -17.36
N TYR A 408 -13.87 6.21 -18.13
CA TYR A 408 -13.76 4.89 -18.75
C TYR A 408 -12.30 4.42 -18.80
N LEU A 409 -12.14 3.12 -18.75
CA LEU A 409 -10.87 2.42 -18.95
C LEU A 409 -10.99 1.52 -20.16
N ASN A 410 -9.92 1.39 -20.93
CA ASN A 410 -9.85 0.53 -22.11
C ASN A 410 -8.81 -0.58 -21.90
N ASN A 411 -8.99 -1.70 -22.61
CA ASN A 411 -8.05 -2.81 -22.66
C ASN A 411 -7.67 -3.37 -21.29
N ILE A 412 -8.68 -3.71 -20.49
CA ILE A 412 -8.51 -4.15 -19.10
C ILE A 412 -8.26 -5.65 -19.06
N SER A 413 -7.22 -6.08 -18.38
CA SER A 413 -6.94 -7.50 -18.12
C SER A 413 -7.78 -8.04 -16.98
N VAL A 414 -8.61 -9.06 -17.23
CA VAL A 414 -9.45 -9.71 -16.21
C VAL A 414 -8.83 -11.05 -15.82
N PHE A 415 -8.32 -11.15 -14.59
CA PHE A 415 -7.70 -12.36 -14.08
C PHE A 415 -8.73 -13.34 -13.49
N TYR A 416 -8.68 -14.60 -13.91
CA TYR A 416 -9.54 -15.68 -13.41
C TYR A 416 -8.83 -16.58 -12.40
N ILE A 417 -7.50 -16.49 -12.32
CA ILE A 417 -6.66 -17.11 -11.29
C ILE A 417 -6.06 -15.97 -10.49
N SER A 418 -6.12 -16.07 -9.16
CA SER A 418 -5.38 -15.11 -8.33
C SER A 418 -3.91 -15.19 -8.69
N PRO A 419 -3.24 -14.06 -8.99
CA PRO A 419 -1.80 -14.06 -9.19
C PRO A 419 -1.15 -14.80 -8.00
N GLN A 420 -0.41 -15.87 -8.29
CA GLN A 420 0.22 -16.64 -7.21
C GLN A 420 1.36 -15.81 -6.63
N ILE A 421 1.13 -15.23 -5.47
CA ILE A 421 2.22 -14.84 -4.58
C ILE A 421 2.79 -16.15 -4.05
N ASN A 422 4.07 -16.38 -4.30
CA ASN A 422 4.75 -17.61 -3.93
C ASN A 422 4.42 -18.02 -2.49
N ARG A 423 3.77 -19.18 -2.30
CA ARG A 423 3.46 -19.75 -0.98
C ARG A 423 4.69 -20.04 -0.12
N ALA A 424 5.89 -20.06 -0.73
CA ALA A 424 7.17 -20.18 -0.03
C ALA A 424 7.48 -19.01 0.93
N VAL A 425 6.69 -17.96 0.85
CA VAL A 425 6.80 -16.71 1.58
C VAL A 425 6.13 -16.75 2.95
N LYS A 426 5.38 -17.79 3.31
CA LYS A 426 4.58 -17.85 4.54
C LYS A 426 5.37 -17.73 5.86
N ASN A 427 6.67 -17.90 5.85
CA ASN A 427 7.50 -17.96 7.06
C ASN A 427 8.69 -17.00 7.08
N LYS A 428 8.66 -15.94 6.27
CA LYS A 428 9.71 -14.90 6.28
C LYS A 428 9.09 -13.55 6.57
N SER A 429 9.63 -12.82 7.52
CA SER A 429 9.24 -11.44 7.79
C SER A 429 9.61 -10.56 6.60
N TYR A 430 8.62 -9.90 6.04
CA TYR A 430 8.77 -9.04 4.88
C TYR A 430 8.74 -7.59 5.31
N PHE A 431 9.77 -6.87 4.92
CA PHE A 431 9.86 -5.45 5.24
C PHE A 431 9.05 -4.57 4.30
N TYR A 432 8.83 -5.01 3.05
CA TYR A 432 8.19 -4.18 2.04
C TYR A 432 7.42 -5.03 1.03
N ASN A 433 6.20 -4.62 0.75
CA ASN A 433 5.30 -5.28 -0.18
C ASN A 433 5.01 -4.31 -1.32
N CYS A 434 5.61 -4.54 -2.49
CA CYS A 434 5.32 -3.78 -3.70
C CYS A 434 4.18 -4.39 -4.54
N TYR A 435 3.38 -5.32 -3.99
CA TYR A 435 2.26 -5.94 -4.70
C TYR A 435 1.13 -6.38 -3.77
N GLY A 436 -0.08 -5.99 -4.14
CA GLY A 436 -1.30 -6.28 -3.40
C GLY A 436 -1.80 -7.72 -3.43
N LYS A 437 -2.36 -8.16 -2.31
CA LYS A 437 -3.18 -9.39 -2.22
C LYS A 437 -4.64 -9.10 -2.57
N GLU A 438 -5.21 -10.09 -3.27
CA GLU A 438 -6.63 -10.37 -3.54
C GLU A 438 -7.69 -9.44 -2.92
N LYS A 439 -8.23 -8.53 -3.70
CA LYS A 439 -9.59 -7.95 -3.69
C LYS A 439 -9.68 -6.60 -4.42
N GLU A 440 -8.63 -6.21 -5.13
CA GLU A 440 -8.48 -4.82 -5.57
C GLU A 440 -8.43 -4.72 -7.10
N TYR A 441 -8.91 -3.59 -7.60
CA TYR A 441 -8.94 -3.22 -9.00
C TYR A 441 -7.90 -2.12 -9.22
N TYR A 442 -7.06 -2.23 -10.24
CA TYR A 442 -6.01 -1.24 -10.53
C TYR A 442 -6.43 -0.32 -11.67
N ILE A 443 -6.20 0.98 -11.49
CA ILE A 443 -6.39 1.99 -12.53
C ILE A 443 -5.04 2.63 -12.87
N LYS A 444 -4.77 2.77 -14.17
CA LYS A 444 -3.83 3.74 -14.68
C LYS A 444 -4.60 4.99 -15.10
N ASN A 445 -4.17 6.17 -14.65
CA ASN A 445 -4.58 7.41 -15.29
C ASN A 445 -4.04 7.42 -16.73
N GLN A 446 -4.90 7.05 -17.68
CA GLN A 446 -4.73 7.47 -19.07
C GLN A 446 -5.46 8.80 -19.19
N GLY A 447 -4.71 9.90 -19.03
CA GLY A 447 -5.18 11.23 -19.39
C GLY A 447 -5.39 11.34 -20.89
#